data_555b0b3d2c031e0b3f969e1eb5c8d8dc
#
_entry.id   555b0b3d2c031e0b3f969e1eb5c8d8dc
#
_cell.length_a   1.000
_cell.length_b   1.000
_cell.length_c   1.000
_cell.angle_alpha   90.00
_cell.angle_beta   90.00
_cell.angle_gamma   90.00
#
_symmetry.space_group_name_H-M   'P 1'
#
loop_
_entity.id
_entity.type
_entity.pdbx_description
1 polymer ?
#
loop_
_entity_poly.entity_id
_entity_poly.type
_entity_poly.pdbx_seq_one_letter_code
_entity_poly.pdbx_strand_id
1 'polypeptide(L)'
;VINDYGDRLDDEGKDMLRLMGGRVRRMSDLIDGVLQYSRVGRVKEEKMMVDLQILVQDVIDAIAPPKGLKIAIDTELPKLIAEKTRMHQLFQNLLSNAIKYIDKPDGEIHIGHSEKNGFWEFYISDTGVGIEERHFDKIFQIFQTLVPRDQSESTGVGLAIVKKIVEIYRGKIWVKSEINQGSTFYFTLPITADMIEVQP
;
A
#
# COMPACT_ATOMS: atom_id res chain seq x y z
N VAL A 1 -3.63 -16.63 -27.87
CA VAL A 1 -4.85 -16.38 -28.66
C VAL A 1 -4.74 -15.06 -29.40
N ILE A 2 -4.53 -13.90 -28.75
CA ILE A 2 -4.40 -12.61 -29.43
C ILE A 2 -3.22 -12.60 -30.42
N ASN A 3 -2.07 -13.14 -30.03
CA ASN A 3 -0.88 -13.22 -30.90
C ASN A 3 -1.02 -14.24 -32.05
N ASP A 4 -1.84 -15.28 -31.87
CA ASP A 4 -1.93 -16.38 -32.84
C ASP A 4 -3.11 -16.21 -33.81
N TYR A 5 -4.16 -15.50 -33.37
CA TYR A 5 -5.42 -15.35 -34.11
C TYR A 5 -5.85 -13.89 -34.32
N GLY A 6 -5.07 -12.93 -33.83
CA GLY A 6 -5.41 -11.50 -33.86
C GLY A 6 -5.68 -10.98 -35.31
N ASP A 7 -4.95 -11.50 -36.30
CA ASP A 7 -5.12 -11.11 -37.71
C ASP A 7 -6.42 -11.63 -38.36
N ARG A 8 -7.10 -12.56 -37.68
CA ARG A 8 -8.38 -13.14 -38.18
C ARG A 8 -9.59 -12.49 -37.53
N LEU A 9 -9.40 -11.56 -36.61
CA LEU A 9 -10.45 -10.85 -35.90
C LEU A 9 -10.56 -9.43 -36.44
N ASP A 10 -11.79 -8.95 -36.53
CA ASP A 10 -12.07 -7.53 -36.71
C ASP A 10 -11.68 -6.72 -35.46
N ASP A 11 -11.77 -5.41 -35.54
CA ASP A 11 -11.36 -4.54 -34.42
C ASP A 11 -12.25 -4.74 -33.20
N GLU A 12 -13.55 -5.02 -33.39
CA GLU A 12 -14.50 -5.32 -32.31
C GLU A 12 -14.10 -6.61 -31.56
N GLY A 13 -13.74 -7.67 -32.30
CA GLY A 13 -13.26 -8.92 -31.75
C GLY A 13 -11.92 -8.76 -30.95
N LYS A 14 -11.01 -7.92 -31.47
CA LYS A 14 -9.77 -7.59 -30.79
C LYS A 14 -10.02 -6.85 -29.46
N ASP A 15 -10.93 -5.88 -29.47
CA ASP A 15 -11.27 -5.10 -28.28
C ASP A 15 -11.98 -5.97 -27.23
N MET A 16 -12.87 -6.87 -27.67
CA MET A 16 -13.50 -7.84 -26.76
C MET A 16 -12.48 -8.76 -26.10
N LEU A 17 -11.49 -9.26 -26.85
CA LEU A 17 -10.41 -10.09 -26.26
C LEU A 17 -9.51 -9.31 -25.30
N ARG A 18 -9.21 -8.05 -25.60
CA ARG A 18 -8.47 -7.16 -24.67
C ARG A 18 -9.23 -6.97 -23.37
N LEU A 19 -10.55 -6.70 -23.47
CA LEU A 19 -11.41 -6.54 -22.30
C LEU A 19 -11.47 -7.83 -21.47
N MET A 20 -11.64 -8.97 -22.10
CA MET A 20 -11.64 -10.27 -21.42
C MET A 20 -10.30 -10.54 -20.75
N GLY A 21 -9.18 -10.29 -21.42
CA GLY A 21 -7.84 -10.44 -20.87
C GLY A 21 -7.60 -9.53 -19.64
N GLY A 22 -8.10 -8.30 -19.69
CA GLY A 22 -8.07 -7.37 -18.55
C GLY A 22 -8.88 -7.89 -17.35
N ARG A 23 -10.08 -8.44 -17.61
CA ARG A 23 -10.93 -9.02 -16.55
C ARG A 23 -10.30 -10.26 -15.90
N VAL A 24 -9.68 -11.14 -16.70
CA VAL A 24 -8.98 -12.34 -16.21
C VAL A 24 -7.77 -11.94 -15.34
N ARG A 25 -6.95 -11.00 -15.78
CA ARG A 25 -5.84 -10.49 -14.97
C ARG A 25 -6.32 -9.96 -13.63
N ARG A 26 -7.35 -9.12 -13.65
CA ARG A 26 -7.95 -8.58 -12.43
C ARG A 26 -8.45 -9.67 -11.48
N MET A 27 -9.08 -10.75 -12.00
CA MET A 27 -9.49 -11.88 -11.16
C MET A 27 -8.27 -12.56 -10.50
N SER A 28 -7.17 -12.73 -11.24
CA SER A 28 -5.92 -13.26 -10.69
C SER A 28 -5.40 -12.37 -9.57
N ASP A 29 -5.31 -11.05 -9.80
CA ASP A 29 -4.83 -10.08 -8.82
C ASP A 29 -5.70 -10.05 -7.55
N LEU A 30 -7.02 -10.21 -7.70
CA LEU A 30 -7.94 -10.33 -6.55
C LEU A 30 -7.69 -11.60 -5.75
N ILE A 31 -7.50 -12.75 -6.42
CA ILE A 31 -7.18 -14.02 -5.75
C ILE A 31 -5.86 -13.89 -5.00
N ASP A 32 -4.82 -13.36 -5.63
CA ASP A 32 -3.52 -13.14 -5.03
C ASP A 32 -3.61 -12.20 -3.82
N GLY A 33 -4.39 -11.12 -3.95
CA GLY A 33 -4.67 -10.19 -2.85
C GLY A 33 -5.36 -10.88 -1.65
N VAL A 34 -6.36 -11.73 -1.90
CA VAL A 34 -7.03 -12.51 -0.84
C VAL A 34 -6.05 -13.47 -0.17
N LEU A 35 -5.22 -14.16 -0.95
CA LEU A 35 -4.22 -15.08 -0.41
C LEU A 35 -3.20 -14.31 0.44
N GLN A 36 -2.72 -13.16 -0.02
CA GLN A 36 -1.83 -12.30 0.75
C GLN A 36 -2.50 -11.84 2.05
N TYR A 37 -3.72 -11.31 1.99
CA TYR A 37 -4.47 -10.89 3.17
C TYR A 37 -4.69 -12.04 4.16
N SER A 38 -4.99 -13.24 3.67
CA SER A 38 -5.18 -14.45 4.50
C SER A 38 -3.87 -14.87 5.19
N ARG A 39 -2.72 -14.75 4.51
CA ARG A 39 -1.40 -15.13 5.07
C ARG A 39 -0.93 -14.18 6.16
N VAL A 40 -1.32 -12.90 6.09
CA VAL A 40 -1.02 -11.93 7.16
C VAL A 40 -1.65 -12.41 8.46
N GLY A 41 -0.82 -12.71 9.47
CA GLY A 41 -1.21 -13.23 10.78
C GLY A 41 -1.20 -14.76 10.94
N ARG A 42 -1.16 -15.54 9.83
CA ARG A 42 -1.05 -17.00 9.91
C ARG A 42 0.39 -17.51 9.89
N VAL A 43 1.23 -16.88 9.08
CA VAL A 43 2.66 -17.21 9.03
C VAL A 43 3.35 -16.38 10.10
N LYS A 44 3.88 -17.05 11.13
CA LYS A 44 4.75 -16.42 12.13
C LYS A 44 6.18 -16.49 11.60
N GLU A 45 6.74 -15.33 11.30
CA GLU A 45 8.17 -15.18 11.04
C GLU A 45 8.88 -14.79 12.34
N GLU A 46 10.16 -15.06 12.42
CA GLU A 46 10.97 -14.63 13.54
C GLU A 46 11.07 -13.10 13.54
N LYS A 47 10.82 -12.49 14.69
CA LYS A 47 11.02 -11.07 14.88
C LYS A 47 12.50 -10.78 15.03
N MET A 48 12.98 -9.81 14.29
CA MET A 48 14.37 -9.39 14.29
C MET A 48 14.48 -7.86 14.37
N MET A 49 15.66 -7.35 14.68
CA MET A 49 15.91 -5.92 14.57
C MET A 49 15.87 -5.51 13.10
N VAL A 50 14.88 -4.71 12.74
CA VAL A 50 14.68 -4.19 11.38
C VAL A 50 15.07 -2.72 11.37
N ASP A 51 16.02 -2.37 10.52
CA ASP A 51 16.39 -0.98 10.23
C ASP A 51 15.40 -0.47 9.17
N LEU A 52 14.46 0.40 9.60
CA LEU A 52 13.43 0.91 8.69
C LEU A 52 13.99 1.89 7.66
N GLN A 53 15.10 2.58 7.97
CA GLN A 53 15.75 3.46 7.00
C GLN A 53 16.20 2.69 5.76
N ILE A 54 16.87 1.57 5.98
CA ILE A 54 17.34 0.68 4.90
C ILE A 54 16.14 0.02 4.20
N LEU A 55 15.19 -0.52 4.97
CA LEU A 55 14.03 -1.22 4.42
C LEU A 55 13.19 -0.32 3.52
N VAL A 56 12.90 0.91 3.95
CA VAL A 56 12.10 1.86 3.16
C VAL A 56 12.84 2.27 1.89
N GLN A 57 14.16 2.47 1.96
CA GLN A 57 14.96 2.75 0.76
C GLN A 57 14.90 1.56 -0.21
N ASP A 58 15.08 0.32 0.26
CA ASP A 58 14.96 -0.89 -0.57
C ASP A 58 13.59 -0.98 -1.26
N VAL A 59 12.51 -0.60 -0.54
CA VAL A 59 11.15 -0.58 -1.10
C VAL A 59 11.01 0.49 -2.18
N ILE A 60 11.54 1.70 -1.96
CA ILE A 60 11.51 2.79 -2.95
C ILE A 60 12.24 2.37 -4.21
N ASP A 61 13.44 1.80 -4.07
CA ASP A 61 14.26 1.35 -5.20
C ASP A 61 13.57 0.23 -5.99
N ALA A 62 12.92 -0.72 -5.30
CA ALA A 62 12.19 -1.82 -5.93
C ALA A 62 10.93 -1.36 -6.68
N ILE A 63 10.22 -0.35 -6.17
CA ILE A 63 9.04 0.22 -6.86
C ILE A 63 9.44 0.98 -8.12
N ALA A 64 10.67 1.53 -8.17
CA ALA A 64 11.20 2.31 -9.28
C ALA A 64 10.24 3.45 -9.70
N PRO A 65 10.05 4.48 -8.86
CA PRO A 65 9.08 5.53 -9.08
C PRO A 65 9.29 6.26 -10.42
N PRO A 66 8.24 6.82 -11.02
CA PRO A 66 8.33 7.59 -12.26
C PRO A 66 9.34 8.75 -12.15
N LYS A 67 10.01 9.06 -13.27
CA LYS A 67 10.90 10.22 -13.33
C LYS A 67 10.12 11.51 -13.06
N GLY A 68 10.65 12.34 -12.16
CA GLY A 68 10.03 13.60 -11.75
C GLY A 68 9.33 13.54 -10.39
N LEU A 69 8.91 12.36 -9.94
CA LEU A 69 8.37 12.18 -8.60
C LEU A 69 9.49 12.29 -7.57
N LYS A 70 9.28 13.13 -6.56
CA LYS A 70 10.22 13.28 -5.45
C LYS A 70 9.74 12.49 -4.25
N ILE A 71 10.62 11.67 -3.67
CA ILE A 71 10.37 10.95 -2.42
C ILE A 71 11.40 11.41 -1.40
N ALA A 72 10.94 11.97 -0.29
CA ALA A 72 11.78 12.46 0.80
C ALA A 72 11.51 11.67 2.09
N ILE A 73 12.58 11.27 2.78
CA ILE A 73 12.51 10.77 4.14
C ILE A 73 12.90 11.93 5.04
N ASP A 74 11.91 12.54 5.70
CA ASP A 74 12.05 13.80 6.43
C ASP A 74 12.81 13.65 7.76
N THR A 75 12.76 12.44 8.33
CA THR A 75 13.43 12.09 9.59
C THR A 75 14.09 10.74 9.45
N GLU A 76 15.28 10.53 10.06
CA GLU A 76 15.95 9.24 10.10
C GLU A 76 15.01 8.20 10.75
N LEU A 77 14.63 7.17 9.97
CA LEU A 77 13.65 6.18 10.43
C LEU A 77 14.25 5.25 11.49
N PRO A 78 13.47 4.83 12.49
CA PRO A 78 13.97 4.06 13.63
C PRO A 78 14.25 2.60 13.26
N LYS A 79 15.01 1.95 14.16
CA LYS A 79 15.12 0.48 14.20
C LYS A 79 14.09 -0.05 15.19
N LEU A 80 13.43 -1.14 14.82
CA LEU A 80 12.45 -1.78 15.70
C LEU A 80 12.47 -3.31 15.55
N ILE A 81 11.96 -4.02 16.53
CA ILE A 81 11.85 -5.48 16.51
C ILE A 81 10.54 -5.85 15.82
N ALA A 82 10.65 -6.44 14.62
CA ALA A 82 9.50 -6.82 13.81
C ALA A 82 9.81 -7.98 12.87
N GLU A 83 8.76 -8.53 12.24
CA GLU A 83 8.92 -9.41 11.09
C GLU A 83 9.23 -8.56 9.84
N LYS A 84 10.42 -8.75 9.26
CA LYS A 84 10.92 -7.95 8.12
C LYS A 84 9.95 -7.94 6.96
N THR A 85 9.37 -9.09 6.63
CA THR A 85 8.43 -9.24 5.50
C THR A 85 7.16 -8.41 5.71
N ARG A 86 6.64 -8.33 6.95
CA ARG A 86 5.47 -7.51 7.25
C ARG A 86 5.76 -6.02 7.14
N MET A 87 6.93 -5.58 7.62
CA MET A 87 7.33 -4.18 7.47
C MET A 87 7.50 -3.82 5.99
N HIS A 88 8.16 -4.67 5.23
CA HIS A 88 8.29 -4.49 3.78
C HIS A 88 6.92 -4.38 3.12
N GLN A 89 5.99 -5.29 3.40
CA GLN A 89 4.65 -5.30 2.82
C GLN A 89 3.84 -4.05 3.22
N LEU A 90 3.96 -3.58 4.46
CA LEU A 90 3.31 -2.37 4.96
C LEU A 90 3.76 -1.14 4.16
N PHE A 91 5.07 -0.89 4.10
CA PHE A 91 5.62 0.27 3.39
C PHE A 91 5.39 0.17 1.88
N GLN A 92 5.54 -1.00 1.28
CA GLN A 92 5.28 -1.23 -0.13
C GLN A 92 3.83 -0.88 -0.51
N ASN A 93 2.84 -1.31 0.27
CA ASN A 93 1.44 -0.99 0.00
C ASN A 93 1.14 0.51 0.11
N LEU A 94 1.67 1.18 1.15
CA LEU A 94 1.45 2.61 1.33
C LEU A 94 2.16 3.43 0.25
N LEU A 95 3.42 3.13 -0.06
CA LEU A 95 4.20 3.84 -1.09
C LEU A 95 3.65 3.61 -2.49
N SER A 96 3.27 2.37 -2.83
CA SER A 96 2.63 2.08 -4.12
C SER A 96 1.31 2.83 -4.27
N ASN A 97 0.52 2.97 -3.20
CA ASN A 97 -0.68 3.79 -3.22
C ASN A 97 -0.36 5.27 -3.43
N ALA A 98 0.59 5.83 -2.68
CA ALA A 98 1.00 7.22 -2.81
C ALA A 98 1.44 7.54 -4.26
N ILE A 99 2.30 6.71 -4.84
CA ILE A 99 2.77 6.86 -6.23
C ILE A 99 1.60 6.77 -7.22
N LYS A 100 0.72 5.81 -7.03
CA LYS A 100 -0.39 5.53 -7.93
C LYS A 100 -1.39 6.69 -8.04
N TYR A 101 -1.66 7.38 -6.93
CA TYR A 101 -2.69 8.41 -6.88
C TYR A 101 -2.15 9.84 -7.02
N ILE A 102 -0.86 9.98 -7.31
CA ILE A 102 -0.27 11.24 -7.77
C ILE A 102 -0.56 11.37 -9.26
N ASP A 103 -1.30 12.41 -9.64
CA ASP A 103 -1.69 12.74 -11.00
C ASP A 103 -0.83 13.85 -11.64
N LYS A 104 0.15 14.38 -10.88
CA LYS A 104 1.03 15.47 -11.30
C LYS A 104 2.43 14.94 -11.61
N PRO A 105 3.10 15.48 -12.64
CA PRO A 105 4.45 15.02 -13.00
C PRO A 105 5.53 15.40 -11.98
N ASP A 106 5.28 16.42 -11.16
CA ASP A 106 6.14 16.96 -10.10
C ASP A 106 5.60 16.64 -8.69
N GLY A 107 4.93 15.50 -8.56
CA GLY A 107 4.40 15.06 -7.28
C GLY A 107 5.48 14.80 -6.23
N GLU A 108 5.09 14.91 -4.97
CA GLU A 108 6.00 14.72 -3.84
C GLU A 108 5.41 13.70 -2.86
N ILE A 109 6.27 12.87 -2.28
CA ILE A 109 5.94 11.94 -1.20
C ILE A 109 6.90 12.21 -0.06
N HIS A 110 6.36 12.39 1.14
CA HIS A 110 7.10 12.62 2.36
C HIS A 110 6.88 11.47 3.34
N ILE A 111 7.95 10.97 3.92
CA ILE A 111 7.93 9.87 4.89
C ILE A 111 8.61 10.34 6.15
N GLY A 112 7.98 10.15 7.29
CA GLY A 112 8.61 10.51 8.56
C GLY A 112 7.94 9.84 9.73
N HIS A 113 8.44 10.16 10.93
CA HIS A 113 7.89 9.63 12.18
C HIS A 113 8.09 10.60 13.33
N SER A 114 7.37 10.35 14.40
CA SER A 114 7.56 10.97 15.72
C SER A 114 7.29 9.94 16.81
N GLU A 115 7.86 10.16 17.99
CA GLU A 115 7.56 9.36 19.17
C GLU A 115 6.39 9.95 19.92
N LYS A 116 5.39 9.10 20.26
CA LYS A 116 4.21 9.54 21.00
C LYS A 116 3.61 8.43 21.85
N ASN A 117 3.56 8.64 23.16
CA ASN A 117 2.90 7.71 24.11
C ASN A 117 3.40 6.26 24.03
N GLY A 118 4.71 6.04 23.84
CA GLY A 118 5.30 4.70 23.74
C GLY A 118 5.15 4.05 22.36
N PHE A 119 4.70 4.80 21.37
CA PHE A 119 4.59 4.36 19.99
C PHE A 119 5.42 5.26 19.08
N TRP A 120 5.95 4.68 18.00
CA TRP A 120 6.33 5.39 16.81
C TRP A 120 5.08 5.72 16.01
N GLU A 121 4.77 6.99 15.81
CA GLU A 121 3.73 7.48 14.90
C GLU A 121 4.38 7.84 13.56
N PHE A 122 4.18 7.00 12.55
CA PHE A 122 4.69 7.21 11.21
C PHE A 122 3.68 7.96 10.36
N TYR A 123 4.17 8.67 9.35
CA TYR A 123 3.34 9.23 8.29
C TYR A 123 3.95 8.98 6.91
N ILE A 124 3.06 8.81 5.92
CA ILE A 124 3.37 8.85 4.50
C ILE A 124 2.39 9.83 3.88
N SER A 125 2.90 10.95 3.38
CA SER A 125 2.13 12.03 2.78
C SER A 125 2.40 12.10 1.29
N ASP A 126 1.35 12.26 0.49
CA ASP A 126 1.42 12.46 -0.96
C ASP A 126 0.71 13.74 -1.38
N THR A 127 1.08 14.28 -2.55
CA THR A 127 0.45 15.44 -3.17
C THR A 127 -0.56 15.05 -4.25
N GLY A 128 -1.17 13.87 -4.13
CA GLY A 128 -2.09 13.32 -5.12
C GLY A 128 -3.50 13.91 -5.10
N VAL A 129 -4.44 13.21 -5.71
CA VAL A 129 -5.84 13.65 -5.89
C VAL A 129 -6.63 13.82 -4.60
N GLY A 130 -6.15 13.28 -3.48
CA GLY A 130 -6.85 13.31 -2.20
C GLY A 130 -8.05 12.36 -2.12
N ILE A 131 -8.65 12.31 -0.92
CA ILE A 131 -9.73 11.39 -0.57
C ILE A 131 -10.83 12.18 0.14
N GLU A 132 -12.09 11.99 -0.26
CA GLU A 132 -13.22 12.56 0.44
C GLU A 132 -13.41 11.93 1.83
N GLU A 133 -13.72 12.73 2.85
CA GLU A 133 -13.87 12.29 4.24
C GLU A 133 -14.84 11.12 4.42
N ARG A 134 -15.94 11.09 3.65
CA ARG A 134 -16.92 9.97 3.67
C ARG A 134 -16.35 8.61 3.31
N HIS A 135 -15.13 8.56 2.78
CA HIS A 135 -14.44 7.33 2.38
C HIS A 135 -13.34 6.89 3.35
N PHE A 136 -12.97 7.69 4.36
CA PHE A 136 -11.85 7.40 5.27
C PHE A 136 -11.96 6.04 5.96
N ASP A 137 -13.14 5.66 6.42
CA ASP A 137 -13.34 4.35 7.05
C ASP A 137 -13.41 3.20 6.03
N LYS A 138 -13.86 3.50 4.81
CA LYS A 138 -14.09 2.49 3.78
C LYS A 138 -12.82 2.04 3.08
N ILE A 139 -11.84 2.93 2.91
CA ILE A 139 -10.60 2.62 2.16
C ILE A 139 -9.76 1.53 2.81
N PHE A 140 -9.95 1.25 4.10
CA PHE A 140 -9.28 0.17 4.83
C PHE A 140 -10.04 -1.16 4.79
N GLN A 141 -11.22 -1.21 4.16
CA GLN A 141 -11.98 -2.45 3.98
C GLN A 141 -11.48 -3.19 2.73
N ILE A 142 -11.52 -4.53 2.79
CA ILE A 142 -11.09 -5.36 1.66
C ILE A 142 -11.99 -5.12 0.43
N PHE A 143 -11.40 -5.07 -0.77
CA PHE A 143 -12.07 -4.84 -2.06
C PHE A 143 -12.68 -3.44 -2.25
N GLN A 144 -12.31 -2.46 -1.44
CA GLN A 144 -12.74 -1.08 -1.64
C GLN A 144 -11.76 -0.35 -2.56
N THR A 145 -12.31 0.26 -3.61
CA THR A 145 -11.60 1.15 -4.53
C THR A 145 -12.43 2.41 -4.73
N LEU A 146 -11.79 3.57 -4.75
CA LEU A 146 -12.49 4.86 -4.96
C LEU A 146 -12.66 5.19 -6.46
N VAL A 147 -11.87 4.55 -7.30
CA VAL A 147 -11.95 4.70 -8.76
C VAL A 147 -12.88 3.62 -9.32
N PRO A 148 -13.72 3.96 -10.33
CA PRO A 148 -14.58 2.98 -10.98
C PRO A 148 -13.82 1.72 -11.41
N ARG A 149 -14.48 0.58 -11.21
CA ARG A 149 -13.85 -0.75 -11.38
C ARG A 149 -13.24 -0.99 -12.77
N ASP A 150 -13.72 -0.29 -13.79
CA ASP A 150 -13.24 -0.44 -15.17
C ASP A 150 -12.02 0.44 -15.50
N GLN A 151 -11.67 1.38 -14.60
CA GLN A 151 -10.57 2.33 -14.78
C GLN A 151 -9.40 2.11 -13.80
N SER A 152 -9.52 1.17 -12.88
CA SER A 152 -8.51 0.94 -11.85
C SER A 152 -7.95 -0.48 -11.89
N GLU A 153 -6.65 -0.61 -12.01
CA GLU A 153 -5.91 -1.87 -11.80
C GLU A 153 -5.79 -2.26 -10.32
N SER A 154 -6.41 -1.51 -9.40
CA SER A 154 -6.37 -1.76 -7.96
C SER A 154 -7.29 -2.88 -7.53
N THR A 155 -6.79 -3.81 -6.74
CA THR A 155 -7.59 -4.88 -6.10
C THR A 155 -8.38 -4.41 -4.88
N GLY A 156 -8.03 -3.24 -4.29
CA GLY A 156 -8.61 -2.77 -3.03
C GLY A 156 -8.23 -3.60 -1.81
N VAL A 157 -7.12 -4.35 -1.89
CA VAL A 157 -6.64 -5.21 -0.80
C VAL A 157 -5.47 -4.59 -0.03
N GLY A 158 -4.67 -3.73 -0.67
CA GLY A 158 -3.43 -3.20 -0.11
C GLY A 158 -3.60 -2.48 1.22
N LEU A 159 -4.55 -1.53 1.34
CA LEU A 159 -4.80 -0.81 2.59
C LEU A 159 -5.42 -1.70 3.67
N ALA A 160 -6.21 -2.71 3.30
CA ALA A 160 -6.71 -3.70 4.25
C ALA A 160 -5.57 -4.55 4.84
N ILE A 161 -4.56 -4.90 4.02
CA ILE A 161 -3.34 -5.56 4.48
C ILE A 161 -2.58 -4.66 5.46
N VAL A 162 -2.38 -3.39 5.12
CA VAL A 162 -1.71 -2.43 6.02
C VAL A 162 -2.42 -2.36 7.36
N LYS A 163 -3.75 -2.16 7.36
CA LYS A 163 -4.56 -2.14 8.58
C LYS A 163 -4.35 -3.41 9.42
N LYS A 164 -4.43 -4.57 8.79
CA LYS A 164 -4.25 -5.86 9.48
C LYS A 164 -2.85 -6.01 10.08
N ILE A 165 -1.80 -5.57 9.38
CA ILE A 165 -0.43 -5.59 9.91
C ILE A 165 -0.34 -4.66 11.12
N VAL A 166 -0.81 -3.43 11.02
CA VAL A 166 -0.79 -2.45 12.11
C VAL A 166 -1.53 -2.98 13.35
N GLU A 167 -2.72 -3.60 13.16
CA GLU A 167 -3.50 -4.20 14.23
C GLU A 167 -2.77 -5.38 14.93
N ILE A 168 -2.02 -6.21 14.18
CA ILE A 168 -1.17 -7.28 14.76
C ILE A 168 -0.13 -6.69 15.72
N TYR A 169 0.42 -5.51 15.40
CA TYR A 169 1.34 -4.77 16.27
C TYR A 169 0.62 -3.87 17.30
N ARG A 170 -0.69 -4.04 17.50
CA ARG A 170 -1.52 -3.23 18.43
C ARG A 170 -1.47 -1.73 18.15
N GLY A 171 -1.13 -1.35 16.94
CA GLY A 171 -1.13 0.01 16.46
C GLY A 171 -2.50 0.46 15.96
N LYS A 172 -2.52 1.70 15.47
CA LYS A 172 -3.69 2.32 14.81
C LYS A 172 -3.26 2.85 13.45
N ILE A 173 -4.19 2.88 12.51
CA ILE A 173 -4.02 3.51 11.20
C ILE A 173 -5.17 4.45 10.93
N TRP A 174 -4.89 5.61 10.36
CA TRP A 174 -5.88 6.58 9.91
C TRP A 174 -5.34 7.40 8.74
N VAL A 175 -6.20 8.20 8.13
CA VAL A 175 -5.85 9.11 7.04
C VAL A 175 -6.33 10.51 7.37
N LYS A 176 -5.58 11.52 6.88
CA LYS A 176 -6.02 12.91 6.72
C LYS A 176 -5.84 13.25 5.27
N SER A 177 -6.85 13.81 4.65
CA SER A 177 -6.80 14.09 3.22
C SER A 177 -7.79 15.20 2.87
N GLU A 178 -7.45 15.95 1.84
CA GLU A 178 -8.30 16.95 1.22
C GLU A 178 -8.23 16.79 -0.30
N ILE A 179 -9.36 16.89 -0.98
CA ILE A 179 -9.45 16.74 -2.44
C ILE A 179 -8.50 17.74 -3.13
N ASN A 180 -7.71 17.24 -4.07
CA ASN A 180 -6.68 17.95 -4.84
C ASN A 180 -5.50 18.51 -4.02
N GLN A 181 -5.41 18.20 -2.72
CA GLN A 181 -4.28 18.57 -1.88
C GLN A 181 -3.42 17.38 -1.48
N GLY A 182 -3.91 16.15 -1.71
CA GLY A 182 -3.21 14.91 -1.37
C GLY A 182 -3.73 14.24 -0.13
N SER A 183 -2.99 13.22 0.31
CA SER A 183 -3.37 12.41 1.46
C SER A 183 -2.17 12.17 2.37
N THR A 184 -2.42 12.08 3.67
CA THR A 184 -1.42 11.65 4.64
C THR A 184 -1.96 10.47 5.41
N PHE A 185 -1.33 9.32 5.23
CA PHE A 185 -1.60 8.11 5.98
C PHE A 185 -0.73 8.08 7.22
N TYR A 186 -1.34 7.93 8.37
CA TYR A 186 -0.69 7.79 9.66
C TYR A 186 -0.87 6.38 10.19
N PHE A 187 0.16 5.82 10.79
CA PHE A 187 0.04 4.56 11.53
C PHE A 187 1.00 4.54 12.72
N THR A 188 0.66 3.71 13.73
CA THR A 188 1.51 3.58 14.91
C THR A 188 2.06 2.16 15.04
N LEU A 189 3.32 2.06 15.49
CA LEU A 189 3.95 0.80 15.89
C LEU A 189 4.57 0.97 17.29
N PRO A 190 4.53 -0.04 18.17
CA PRO A 190 5.10 0.06 19.50
C PRO A 190 6.62 0.19 19.45
N ILE A 191 7.18 0.97 20.38
CA ILE A 191 8.63 1.18 20.48
C ILE A 191 9.32 -0.07 21.05
N THR A 192 8.68 -0.76 22.01
CA THR A 192 9.24 -1.93 22.68
C THR A 192 8.60 -3.23 22.26
N ALA A 193 9.39 -4.30 22.18
CA ALA A 193 8.91 -5.65 21.84
C ALA A 193 7.86 -6.18 22.84
N ASP A 194 7.93 -5.79 24.10
CA ASP A 194 7.02 -6.23 25.17
C ASP A 194 5.56 -5.82 24.92
N MET A 195 5.33 -4.76 24.14
CA MET A 195 3.98 -4.35 23.74
C MET A 195 3.37 -5.24 22.63
N ILE A 196 4.16 -6.15 22.07
CA ILE A 196 3.77 -6.97 20.91
C ILE A 196 3.33 -8.38 21.34
N GLU A 197 3.63 -8.82 22.58
CA GLU A 197 3.25 -10.16 23.03
C GLU A 197 1.74 -10.30 23.11
N VAL A 198 1.24 -11.18 22.24
CA VAL A 198 -0.14 -11.65 22.24
C VAL A 198 -0.26 -12.71 23.31
N GLN A 199 -1.15 -12.52 24.27
CA GLN A 199 -1.66 -13.65 25.05
C GLN A 199 -2.36 -14.65 24.09
N PRO A 200 -2.24 -15.94 24.36
CA PRO A 200 -2.76 -17.01 23.52
C PRO A 200 -4.28 -16.99 23.35
#